data_24b2add2e20a06e1f2ac2ed354eb1f9c
#
_entry.id   24b2add2e20a06e1f2ac2ed354eb1f9c
#
_cell.length_a   1.000
_cell.length_b   1.000
_cell.length_c   1.000
_cell.angle_alpha   90.00
_cell.angle_beta   90.00
_cell.angle_gamma   90.00
#
_symmetry.space_group_name_H-M   'P 1'
#
loop_
_entity.id
_entity.type
_entity.pdbx_description
1 polymer ?
#
loop_
_entity_poly.entity_id
_entity_poly.type
_entity_poly.pdbx_seq_one_letter_code
_entity_poly.pdbx_strand_id
1 'polypeptide(L)'
;MKLIKETVENVRYIRESTEDGKKHLYIEGPFLVGEEVNRNRRKYKIATLREEVKRYTGEYINTNRALGELGHPDTPTLNLERVCIKIVSLKEDDRNRFIGKAKVLDTPYGNILKSFIESDVSVGVSSRGMGSLLPGEDGISIVADDFRLATAAD
;
A
#
# COMPACT_ATOMS: atom_id res chain seq x y z
N MET A 1 4.81 6.67 -19.20
CA MET A 1 4.45 6.20 -17.85
C MET A 1 5.03 4.83 -17.60
N LYS A 2 5.48 4.61 -16.39
CA LYS A 2 6.06 3.34 -15.94
C LYS A 2 5.26 2.77 -14.79
N LEU A 3 5.29 1.45 -14.64
CA LEU A 3 4.83 0.80 -13.42
C LEU A 3 5.88 1.04 -12.33
N ILE A 4 5.45 1.59 -11.21
CA ILE A 4 6.30 1.96 -10.08
C ILE A 4 5.84 1.20 -8.84
N LYS A 5 6.75 0.41 -8.24
CA LYS A 5 6.47 -0.36 -7.04
C LYS A 5 7.50 -0.04 -5.96
N GLU A 6 7.04 0.11 -4.72
CA GLU A 6 7.90 0.25 -3.55
C GLU A 6 7.46 -0.74 -2.49
N THR A 7 8.40 -1.46 -1.89
CA THR A 7 8.11 -2.42 -0.83
C THR A 7 8.51 -1.87 0.54
N VAL A 8 7.63 -2.02 1.51
CA VAL A 8 7.84 -1.64 2.91
C VAL A 8 7.72 -2.89 3.78
N GLU A 9 8.72 -3.12 4.63
CA GLU A 9 8.79 -4.31 5.48
C GLU A 9 8.44 -4.04 6.95
N ASN A 10 8.45 -2.78 7.40
CA ASN A 10 8.16 -2.42 8.79
C ASN A 10 6.65 -2.29 9.04
N VAL A 11 5.91 -3.34 8.80
CA VAL A 11 4.49 -3.44 9.09
C VAL A 11 4.25 -4.30 10.32
N ARG A 12 3.14 -4.05 11.01
CA ARG A 12 2.73 -4.82 12.17
C ARG A 12 1.34 -5.41 11.95
N TYR A 13 1.02 -6.44 12.73
CA TYR A 13 -0.25 -7.13 12.65
C TYR A 13 -1.08 -6.81 13.89
N ILE A 14 -2.37 -6.52 13.70
CA ILE A 14 -3.29 -6.12 14.76
C ILE A 14 -4.53 -6.99 14.67
N ARG A 15 -4.94 -7.55 15.82
CA ARG A 15 -6.22 -8.24 15.93
C ARG A 15 -7.21 -7.33 16.63
N GLU A 16 -8.34 -7.06 15.99
CA GLU A 16 -9.39 -6.22 16.56
C GLU A 16 -10.71 -6.97 16.55
N SER A 17 -11.48 -6.80 17.65
CA SER A 17 -12.86 -7.27 17.70
C SER A 17 -13.79 -6.23 17.10
N THR A 18 -14.74 -6.66 16.28
CA THR A 18 -15.78 -5.81 15.72
C THR A 18 -17.06 -5.92 16.55
N GLU A 19 -18.05 -5.09 16.23
CA GLU A 19 -19.35 -5.06 16.94
C GLU A 19 -20.07 -6.41 16.90
N ASP A 20 -19.82 -7.23 15.88
CA ASP A 20 -20.39 -8.57 15.76
C ASP A 20 -19.68 -9.62 16.62
N GLY A 21 -18.70 -9.22 17.43
CA GLY A 21 -17.92 -10.10 18.28
C GLY A 21 -16.84 -10.90 17.56
N LYS A 22 -16.69 -10.74 16.25
CA LYS A 22 -15.65 -11.42 15.46
C LYS A 22 -14.33 -10.68 15.57
N LYS A 23 -13.23 -11.44 15.60
CA LYS A 23 -11.88 -10.87 15.54
C LYS A 23 -11.43 -10.80 14.09
N HIS A 24 -10.93 -9.63 13.72
CA HIS A 24 -10.37 -9.40 12.40
C HIS A 24 -8.87 -9.12 12.51
N LEU A 25 -8.12 -9.53 11.50
CA LEU A 25 -6.68 -9.31 11.42
C LEU A 25 -6.42 -8.13 10.48
N TYR A 26 -5.57 -7.21 10.92
CA TYR A 26 -5.17 -6.03 10.15
C TYR A 26 -3.66 -5.96 10.02
N ILE A 27 -3.21 -5.35 8.93
CA ILE A 27 -1.82 -4.96 8.73
C ILE A 27 -1.76 -3.44 8.82
N GLU A 28 -0.81 -2.92 9.58
CA GLU A 28 -0.62 -1.48 9.75
C GLU A 28 0.86 -1.12 9.63
N GLY A 29 1.14 -0.01 8.98
CA GLY A 29 2.49 0.50 8.84
C GLY A 29 2.56 1.65 7.85
N PRO A 30 3.76 2.17 7.58
CA PRO A 30 3.93 3.25 6.60
C PRO A 30 3.85 2.69 5.18
N PHE A 31 2.67 2.73 4.59
CA PHE A 31 2.45 2.22 3.23
C PHE A 31 3.09 3.12 2.16
N LEU A 32 3.15 4.42 2.40
CA LEU A 32 3.75 5.40 1.48
C LEU A 32 4.68 6.32 2.27
N VAL A 33 5.85 6.64 1.70
CA VAL A 33 6.86 7.47 2.36
C VAL A 33 7.30 8.58 1.41
N GLY A 34 7.14 9.83 1.85
CA GLY A 34 7.55 11.02 1.10
C GLY A 34 8.88 11.60 1.59
N GLU A 35 9.51 12.39 0.75
CA GLU A 35 10.72 13.17 1.03
C GLU A 35 11.97 12.36 1.39
N GLU A 36 11.92 11.05 1.37
CA GLU A 36 13.06 10.16 1.58
C GLU A 36 13.40 9.40 0.30
N VAL A 37 14.70 9.20 0.06
CA VAL A 37 15.18 8.32 -1.02
C VAL A 37 15.01 6.88 -0.56
N ASN A 38 14.23 6.10 -1.30
CA ASN A 38 13.97 4.70 -0.96
C ASN A 38 15.05 3.77 -1.52
N ARG A 39 14.92 2.46 -1.24
CA ARG A 39 15.88 1.44 -1.70
C ARG A 39 15.95 1.30 -3.23
N ASN A 40 14.94 1.78 -3.94
CA ASN A 40 14.91 1.80 -5.40
C ASN A 40 15.47 3.11 -5.98
N ARG A 41 16.09 3.95 -5.13
CA ARG A 41 16.66 5.26 -5.48
C ARG A 41 15.62 6.18 -6.10
N ARG A 42 14.40 6.13 -5.59
CA ARG A 42 13.31 7.03 -5.95
C ARG A 42 12.88 7.86 -4.74
N LYS A 43 12.42 9.05 -5.02
CA LYS A 43 11.90 9.99 -4.03
C LYS A 43 10.52 10.47 -4.46
N TYR A 44 9.59 10.47 -3.52
CA TYR A 44 8.25 11.03 -3.72
C TYR A 44 8.16 12.36 -3.00
N LYS A 45 7.69 13.40 -3.68
CA LYS A 45 7.38 14.66 -3.01
C LYS A 45 6.13 14.46 -2.17
N ILE A 46 6.12 15.00 -0.96
CA ILE A 46 4.96 14.85 -0.08
C ILE A 46 3.70 15.47 -0.70
N ALA A 47 3.85 16.59 -1.44
CA ALA A 47 2.72 17.20 -2.14
C ALA A 47 2.09 16.25 -3.17
N THR A 48 2.91 15.51 -3.92
CA THR A 48 2.43 14.50 -4.88
C THR A 48 1.67 13.39 -4.15
N LEU A 49 2.19 12.90 -3.04
CA LEU A 49 1.53 11.86 -2.25
C LEU A 49 0.22 12.35 -1.65
N ARG A 50 0.17 13.57 -1.12
CA ARG A 50 -1.06 14.13 -0.54
C ARG A 50 -2.19 14.18 -1.56
N GLU A 51 -1.91 14.66 -2.76
CA GLU A 51 -2.92 14.73 -3.82
C GLU A 51 -3.39 13.35 -4.24
N GLU A 52 -2.46 12.41 -4.39
CA GLU A 52 -2.82 11.06 -4.81
C GLU A 52 -3.54 10.27 -3.72
N VAL A 53 -3.14 10.42 -2.46
CA VAL A 53 -3.84 9.78 -1.32
C VAL A 53 -5.26 10.34 -1.21
N LYS A 54 -5.45 11.65 -1.43
CA LYS A 54 -6.78 12.26 -1.44
C LYS A 54 -7.66 11.67 -2.52
N ARG A 55 -7.13 11.54 -3.76
CA ARG A 55 -7.84 10.92 -4.87
C ARG A 55 -8.15 9.46 -4.58
N TYR A 56 -7.15 8.69 -4.18
CA TYR A 56 -7.28 7.26 -3.90
C TYR A 56 -8.28 6.99 -2.76
N THR A 57 -8.25 7.80 -1.71
CA THR A 57 -9.19 7.71 -0.59
C THR A 57 -10.62 7.97 -1.06
N GLY A 58 -10.84 9.03 -1.84
CA GLY A 58 -12.17 9.36 -2.35
C GLY A 58 -12.73 8.33 -3.33
N GLU A 59 -11.89 7.85 -4.25
CA GLU A 59 -12.34 6.94 -5.31
C GLU A 59 -12.38 5.47 -4.90
N TYR A 60 -11.50 5.05 -3.99
CA TYR A 60 -11.34 3.63 -3.66
C TYR A 60 -11.60 3.29 -2.19
N ILE A 61 -10.98 3.99 -1.25
CA ILE A 61 -11.15 3.65 0.18
C ILE A 61 -12.59 3.92 0.62
N ASN A 62 -13.09 5.13 0.35
CA ASN A 62 -14.45 5.54 0.78
C ASN A 62 -15.56 4.77 0.04
N THR A 63 -15.26 4.18 -1.08
CA THR A 63 -16.21 3.35 -1.85
C THR A 63 -16.05 1.86 -1.61
N ASN A 64 -15.18 1.47 -0.67
CA ASN A 64 -14.88 0.07 -0.34
C ASN A 64 -14.29 -0.74 -1.52
N ARG A 65 -13.45 -0.09 -2.32
CA ARG A 65 -12.81 -0.70 -3.50
C ARG A 65 -11.29 -0.70 -3.44
N ALA A 66 -10.70 -0.29 -2.31
CA ALA A 66 -9.24 -0.24 -2.15
C ALA A 66 -8.72 -1.62 -1.76
N LEU A 67 -8.27 -2.38 -2.75
CA LEU A 67 -7.89 -3.78 -2.59
C LEU A 67 -6.41 -3.98 -2.87
N GLY A 68 -5.83 -5.01 -2.29
CA GLY A 68 -4.45 -5.43 -2.55
C GLY A 68 -4.37 -6.93 -2.82
N GLU A 69 -3.40 -7.33 -3.61
CA GLU A 69 -3.18 -8.72 -4.04
C GLU A 69 -1.99 -9.34 -3.32
N LEU A 70 -2.01 -10.64 -3.17
CA LEU A 70 -0.86 -11.39 -2.68
C LEU A 70 0.17 -11.54 -3.81
N GLY A 71 1.47 -11.36 -3.47
CA GLY A 71 2.57 -11.67 -4.37
C GLY A 71 3.14 -10.50 -5.16
N HIS A 72 2.74 -9.27 -4.88
CA HIS A 72 3.29 -8.03 -5.50
C HIS A 72 3.30 -8.10 -7.05
N PRO A 73 2.14 -8.19 -7.71
CA PRO A 73 2.10 -8.39 -9.18
C PRO A 73 2.67 -7.20 -9.96
N ASP A 74 3.14 -7.49 -11.19
CA ASP A 74 3.79 -6.53 -12.10
C ASP A 74 2.82 -5.98 -13.16
N THR A 75 1.61 -5.62 -12.76
CA THR A 75 0.58 -5.10 -13.66
C THR A 75 -0.11 -3.88 -13.03
N PRO A 76 -0.59 -2.92 -13.81
CA PRO A 76 -1.34 -1.78 -13.28
C PRO A 76 -2.79 -2.11 -12.91
N THR A 77 -3.26 -3.32 -13.20
CA THR A 77 -4.63 -3.76 -12.93
C THR A 77 -4.68 -4.72 -11.75
N LEU A 78 -5.86 -4.83 -11.12
CA LEU A 78 -6.10 -5.77 -10.02
C LEU A 78 -6.80 -7.02 -10.52
N ASN A 79 -6.33 -8.18 -10.08
CA ASN A 79 -6.98 -9.46 -10.31
C ASN A 79 -7.74 -9.85 -9.03
N LEU A 80 -9.07 -9.82 -9.09
CA LEU A 80 -9.92 -10.06 -7.91
C LEU A 80 -9.73 -11.46 -7.31
N GLU A 81 -9.30 -12.45 -8.08
CA GLU A 81 -9.01 -13.78 -7.56
C GLU A 81 -7.84 -13.80 -6.59
N ARG A 82 -6.90 -12.86 -6.73
CA ARG A 82 -5.68 -12.79 -5.93
C ARG A 82 -5.79 -11.83 -4.75
N VAL A 83 -6.91 -11.15 -4.60
CA VAL A 83 -7.13 -10.16 -3.55
C VAL A 83 -7.06 -10.81 -2.17
N CYS A 84 -6.25 -10.24 -1.29
CA CYS A 84 -6.03 -10.74 0.07
C CYS A 84 -6.28 -9.68 1.14
N ILE A 85 -6.24 -8.40 0.80
CA ILE A 85 -6.43 -7.30 1.76
C ILE A 85 -7.35 -6.22 1.20
N LYS A 86 -7.97 -5.48 2.12
CA LYS A 86 -8.74 -4.27 1.84
C LYS A 86 -8.12 -3.12 2.63
N ILE A 87 -7.67 -2.08 1.94
CA ILE A 87 -7.11 -0.90 2.59
C ILE A 87 -8.28 -0.10 3.19
N VAL A 88 -8.22 0.16 4.49
CA VAL A 88 -9.31 0.84 5.20
C VAL A 88 -8.97 2.28 5.54
N SER A 89 -7.70 2.63 5.65
CA SER A 89 -7.28 4.01 5.88
C SER A 89 -5.84 4.27 5.46
N LEU A 90 -5.58 5.52 5.10
CA LEU A 90 -4.25 6.09 4.89
C LEU A 90 -4.23 7.43 5.59
N LYS A 91 -3.37 7.59 6.60
CA LYS A 91 -3.28 8.82 7.40
C LYS A 91 -1.86 9.35 7.40
N GLU A 92 -1.71 10.62 7.05
CA GLU A 92 -0.42 11.27 7.10
C GLU A 92 0.04 11.45 8.54
N ASP A 93 1.31 11.13 8.82
CA ASP A 93 1.95 11.38 10.11
C ASP A 93 2.85 12.62 10.05
N ASP A 94 3.60 12.89 11.11
CA ASP A 94 4.50 14.06 11.22
C ASP A 94 5.87 13.83 10.55
N ARG A 95 6.09 12.69 9.88
CA ARG A 95 7.34 12.34 9.21
C ARG A 95 7.18 12.14 7.71
N ASN A 96 6.20 12.78 7.12
CA ASN A 96 5.90 12.70 5.68
C ASN A 96 5.57 11.27 5.21
N ARG A 97 4.99 10.45 6.10
CA ARG A 97 4.56 9.09 5.78
C ARG A 97 3.04 9.00 5.84
N PHE A 98 2.48 8.12 5.03
CA PHE A 98 1.08 7.74 5.14
C PHE A 98 0.99 6.39 5.82
N ILE A 99 0.51 6.39 7.05
CA ILE A 99 0.30 5.17 7.83
C ILE A 99 -0.97 4.53 7.33
N GLY A 100 -0.83 3.35 6.76
CA GLY A 100 -1.93 2.59 6.20
C GLY A 100 -2.40 1.50 7.14
N LYS A 101 -3.68 1.19 7.04
CA LYS A 101 -4.30 0.07 7.74
C LYS A 101 -5.10 -0.73 6.71
N ALA A 102 -4.89 -2.03 6.68
CA ALA A 102 -5.55 -2.93 5.75
C ALA A 102 -6.08 -4.15 6.49
N LYS A 103 -7.32 -4.53 6.17
CA LYS A 103 -7.96 -5.72 6.72
C LYS A 103 -7.57 -6.93 5.88
N VAL A 104 -7.12 -8.01 6.53
CA VAL A 104 -6.93 -9.31 5.86
C VAL A 104 -8.30 -9.91 5.60
N LEU A 105 -8.57 -10.23 4.34
CA LEU A 105 -9.88 -10.70 3.91
C LEU A 105 -9.99 -12.24 3.99
N ASP A 106 -11.22 -12.71 4.14
CA ASP A 106 -11.54 -14.15 4.10
C ASP A 106 -11.76 -14.60 2.65
N THR A 107 -10.71 -14.42 1.84
CA THR A 107 -10.63 -14.88 0.46
C THR A 107 -9.61 -16.03 0.41
N PRO A 108 -9.53 -16.81 -0.69
CA PRO A 108 -8.49 -17.85 -0.79
C PRO A 108 -7.08 -17.32 -0.54
N TYR A 109 -6.70 -16.20 -1.17
CA TYR A 109 -5.38 -15.60 -0.97
C TYR A 109 -5.26 -14.87 0.37
N GLY A 110 -6.36 -14.32 0.90
CA GLY A 110 -6.39 -13.77 2.25
C GLY A 110 -6.13 -14.82 3.32
N ASN A 111 -6.63 -16.02 3.14
CA ASN A 111 -6.38 -17.14 4.04
C ASN A 111 -4.93 -17.63 3.97
N ILE A 112 -4.30 -17.59 2.80
CA ILE A 112 -2.86 -17.86 2.66
C ILE A 112 -2.06 -16.83 3.44
N LEU A 113 -2.36 -15.55 3.27
CA LEU A 113 -1.69 -14.46 4.00
C LEU A 113 -1.88 -14.63 5.52
N LYS A 114 -3.09 -14.92 5.96
CA LYS A 114 -3.39 -15.17 7.38
C LYS A 114 -2.55 -16.30 7.94
N SER A 115 -2.42 -17.40 7.20
CA SER A 115 -1.58 -18.54 7.58
C SER A 115 -0.12 -18.13 7.76
N PHE A 116 0.42 -17.30 6.87
CA PHE A 116 1.78 -16.79 7.00
C PHE A 116 1.95 -15.93 8.24
N ILE A 117 1.02 -15.03 8.50
CA ILE A 117 1.05 -14.16 9.68
C ILE A 117 0.98 -14.97 10.97
N GLU A 118 0.09 -15.96 11.04
CA GLU A 118 -0.07 -16.82 12.20
C GLU A 118 1.12 -17.75 12.43
N SER A 119 1.92 -18.00 11.39
CA SER A 119 3.12 -18.84 11.45
C SER A 119 4.41 -18.02 11.56
N ASP A 120 4.31 -16.73 11.89
CA ASP A 120 5.43 -15.81 12.04
C ASP A 120 6.28 -15.66 10.77
N VAL A 121 5.69 -15.82 9.61
CA VAL A 121 6.35 -15.52 8.33
C VAL A 121 6.31 -14.00 8.15
N SER A 122 7.49 -13.40 7.95
CA SER A 122 7.59 -11.96 7.70
C SER A 122 7.11 -11.63 6.29
N VAL A 123 6.13 -10.74 6.19
CA VAL A 123 5.64 -10.24 4.90
C VAL A 123 5.73 -8.71 4.89
N GLY A 124 5.95 -8.15 3.73
CA GLY A 124 5.93 -6.71 3.50
C GLY A 124 4.74 -6.31 2.66
N VAL A 125 4.53 -5.01 2.52
CA VAL A 125 3.54 -4.45 1.60
C VAL A 125 4.23 -3.66 0.51
N SER A 126 3.61 -3.60 -0.66
CA SER A 126 4.14 -2.86 -1.81
C SER A 126 3.07 -1.94 -2.36
N SER A 127 3.38 -0.65 -2.49
CA SER A 127 2.56 0.23 -3.31
C SER A 127 2.78 -0.11 -4.78
N ARG A 128 1.76 0.07 -5.58
CA ARG A 128 1.82 -0.19 -7.02
C ARG A 128 1.04 0.89 -7.75
N GLY A 129 1.70 1.55 -8.68
CA GLY A 129 1.09 2.65 -9.42
C GLY A 129 1.75 2.87 -10.77
N MET A 130 1.20 3.82 -11.51
CA MET A 130 1.72 4.26 -12.79
C MET A 130 2.15 5.71 -12.69
N GLY A 131 3.26 6.05 -13.29
CA GLY A 131 3.75 7.42 -13.29
C GLY A 131 5.00 7.59 -14.12
N SER A 132 5.47 8.83 -14.18
CA SER A 132 6.72 9.18 -14.84
C SER A 132 7.79 9.43 -13.80
N LEU A 133 9.05 9.19 -14.18
CA LEU A 133 10.21 9.45 -13.35
C LEU A 133 10.99 10.62 -13.94
N LEU A 134 11.35 11.58 -13.10
CA LEU A 134 12.18 12.73 -13.46
C LEU A 134 13.59 12.54 -12.90
N PRO A 135 14.64 12.99 -13.61
CA PRO A 135 15.99 12.91 -13.08
C PRO A 135 16.15 13.84 -11.86
N GLY A 136 16.76 13.34 -10.80
CA GLY A 136 17.14 14.09 -9.63
C GLY A 136 18.66 14.10 -9.47
N GLU A 137 19.12 14.54 -8.29
CA GLU A 137 20.55 14.56 -7.98
C GLU A 137 21.08 13.15 -7.69
N ASP A 138 22.37 12.93 -7.99
CA ASP A 138 23.11 11.72 -7.64
C ASP A 138 22.46 10.41 -8.14
N GLY A 139 21.87 10.45 -9.33
CA GLY A 139 21.26 9.26 -9.93
C GLY A 139 19.91 8.86 -9.30
N ILE A 140 19.33 9.72 -8.48
CA ILE A 140 18.03 9.52 -7.86
C ILE A 140 16.94 9.94 -8.85
N SER A 141 15.83 9.22 -8.90
CA SER A 141 14.66 9.58 -9.68
C SER A 141 13.59 10.20 -8.79
N ILE A 142 12.94 11.25 -9.28
CA ILE A 142 11.81 11.90 -8.62
C ILE A 142 10.53 11.40 -9.29
N VAL A 143 9.59 10.90 -8.50
CA VAL A 143 8.28 10.50 -9.02
C VAL A 143 7.48 11.75 -9.38
N ALA A 144 6.99 11.83 -10.60
CA ALA A 144 6.30 13.01 -11.12
C ALA A 144 4.85 13.11 -10.62
N ASP A 145 4.24 14.25 -10.84
CA ASP A 145 2.88 14.56 -10.37
C ASP A 145 1.79 13.76 -11.09
N ASP A 146 2.14 13.04 -12.16
CA ASP A 146 1.22 12.16 -12.87
C ASP A 146 1.05 10.79 -12.20
N PHE A 147 1.67 10.57 -11.05
CA PHE A 147 1.61 9.32 -10.31
C PHE A 147 0.17 8.98 -9.90
N ARG A 148 -0.26 7.75 -10.20
CA ARG A 148 -1.59 7.23 -9.84
C ARG A 148 -1.44 5.83 -9.26
N LEU A 149 -1.97 5.64 -8.06
CA LEU A 149 -1.98 4.35 -7.38
C LEU A 149 -2.99 3.40 -8.03
N ALA A 150 -2.52 2.20 -8.35
CA ALA A 150 -3.39 1.05 -8.59
C ALA A 150 -3.79 0.45 -7.24
N THR A 151 -2.84 0.36 -6.30
CA THR A 151 -3.11 0.02 -4.91
C THR A 151 -2.06 0.64 -4.00
N ALA A 152 -2.47 1.01 -2.79
CA ALA A 152 -1.56 1.52 -1.77
C ALA A 152 -0.81 0.38 -1.07
N ALA A 153 -1.30 -0.85 -1.14
CA ALA A 153 -0.65 -2.01 -0.53
C ALA A 153 -1.05 -3.32 -1.22
N ASP A 154 -0.05 -4.12 -1.53
CA ASP A 154 -0.18 -5.49 -2.05
C ASP A 154 0.43 -6.51 -1.08
#